data_a9ff311fc71aa906ba3d9814e69d4daa
#
_entry.id   a9ff311fc71aa906ba3d9814e69d4daa
#
_cell.length_a   1.000
_cell.length_b   1.000
_cell.length_c   1.000
_cell.angle_alpha   90.00
_cell.angle_beta   90.00
_cell.angle_gamma   90.00
#
_symmetry.space_group_name_H-M   'P 1'
#
loop_
_entity.id
_entity.type
_entity.pdbx_description
1 polymer ?
#
loop_
_entity_poly.entity_id
_entity_poly.type
_entity_poly.pdbx_seq_one_letter_code
_entity_poly.pdbx_strand_id
1 'polypeptide(L)'
;CMLEMEGCEPLLSGVMQCYVQPKDPAYADHMRYFVGNDVAVVEDLTAVPEPFLKIAAYSPDGAAEEYRLRIAQAAGGTMRPVVSGMAWVDLLPQDCDKGTALAVLQRHLHINREETMAFGDNENDVELLRQAGLSYAMKTGNPCVLRLADRAADDVISELNMLLSELE
;
A
#
# COMPACT_ATOMS: atom_id res chain seq x y z
N CYS A 1 8.57 16.95 -8.66
CA CYS A 1 7.18 17.20 -8.21
C CYS A 1 7.05 17.03 -6.70
N MET A 2 7.10 15.78 -6.12
CA MET A 2 6.89 15.59 -4.66
C MET A 2 7.86 16.38 -3.79
N LEU A 3 9.14 16.48 -4.17
CA LEU A 3 10.14 17.29 -3.48
C LEU A 3 9.80 18.79 -3.42
N GLU A 4 9.03 19.29 -4.38
CA GLU A 4 8.64 20.69 -4.50
C GLU A 4 7.26 20.99 -3.88
N MET A 5 6.51 19.94 -3.49
CA MET A 5 5.19 20.10 -2.88
C MET A 5 5.34 20.45 -1.40
N GLU A 6 4.80 21.59 -0.99
CA GLU A 6 4.77 22.00 0.41
C GLU A 6 4.03 20.96 1.28
N GLY A 7 4.55 20.69 2.48
CA GLY A 7 3.97 19.72 3.41
C GLY A 7 4.07 18.25 2.96
N CYS A 8 4.60 17.96 1.77
CA CYS A 8 4.77 16.59 1.29
C CYS A 8 6.16 16.07 1.64
N GLU A 9 6.23 14.93 2.30
CA GLU A 9 7.48 14.24 2.61
C GLU A 9 7.60 12.98 1.73
N PRO A 10 8.53 12.94 0.77
CA PRO A 10 8.69 11.80 -0.11
C PRO A 10 9.47 10.66 0.56
N LEU A 11 9.06 9.43 0.24
CA LEU A 11 9.72 8.17 0.60
C LEU A 11 9.98 7.38 -0.67
N LEU A 12 11.21 6.94 -0.87
CA LEU A 12 11.59 5.98 -1.89
C LEU A 12 11.80 4.62 -1.23
N SER A 13 11.01 3.62 -1.60
CA SER A 13 11.21 2.25 -1.15
C SER A 13 12.14 1.53 -2.12
N GLY A 14 13.40 1.37 -1.75
CA GLY A 14 14.37 0.57 -2.47
C GLY A 14 14.23 -0.92 -2.17
N VAL A 15 15.09 -1.73 -2.77
CA VAL A 15 15.10 -3.20 -2.55
C VAL A 15 15.66 -3.55 -1.19
N MET A 16 16.66 -2.81 -0.70
CA MET A 16 17.36 -3.08 0.56
C MET A 16 16.80 -2.27 1.72
N GLN A 17 16.44 -1.02 1.50
CA GLN A 17 15.96 -0.10 2.55
C GLN A 17 15.10 1.01 1.94
N CYS A 18 14.51 1.82 2.81
CA CYS A 18 13.83 3.04 2.39
C CYS A 18 14.78 4.24 2.41
N TYR A 19 14.49 5.22 1.56
CA TYR A 19 15.27 6.46 1.46
C TYR A 19 14.37 7.66 1.62
N VAL A 20 14.82 8.65 2.37
CA VAL A 20 14.12 9.94 2.54
C VAL A 20 15.08 11.10 2.31
N GLN A 21 14.54 12.17 1.77
CA GLN A 21 15.15 13.49 1.72
C GLN A 21 14.21 14.43 2.48
N PRO A 22 14.29 14.43 3.83
CA PRO A 22 13.30 15.10 4.66
C PRO A 22 13.38 16.60 4.54
N LYS A 23 12.24 17.26 4.39
CA LYS A 23 12.10 18.71 4.53
C LYS A 23 11.98 19.09 6.01
N ASP A 24 11.27 18.26 6.79
CA ASP A 24 11.26 18.32 8.24
C ASP A 24 12.20 17.25 8.80
N PRO A 25 13.22 17.62 9.59
CA PRO A 25 14.14 16.67 10.22
C PRO A 25 13.43 15.58 11.07
N ALA A 26 12.26 15.88 11.64
CA ALA A 26 11.46 14.94 12.43
C ALA A 26 10.88 13.79 11.58
N TYR A 27 10.78 13.96 10.26
CA TYR A 27 10.21 12.94 9.38
C TYR A 27 11.03 11.64 9.36
N ALA A 28 12.34 11.73 9.32
CA ALA A 28 13.20 10.55 9.35
C ALA A 28 13.02 9.73 10.63
N ASP A 29 12.86 10.40 11.77
CA ASP A 29 12.60 9.75 13.06
C ASP A 29 11.18 9.17 13.12
N HIS A 30 10.18 9.87 12.57
CA HIS A 30 8.83 9.33 12.40
C HIS A 30 8.85 8.02 11.62
N MET A 31 9.57 7.96 10.50
CA MET A 31 9.69 6.76 9.68
C MET A 31 10.37 5.61 10.40
N ARG A 32 11.44 5.87 11.18
CA ARG A 32 12.19 4.85 11.91
C ARG A 32 11.44 4.30 13.11
N TYR A 33 10.92 5.19 13.95
CA TYR A 33 10.44 4.82 15.29
C TYR A 33 8.93 4.63 15.36
N PHE A 34 8.17 5.29 14.52
CA PHE A 34 6.71 5.17 14.50
C PHE A 34 6.24 4.21 13.39
N VAL A 35 6.73 4.38 12.17
CA VAL A 35 6.36 3.50 11.05
C VAL A 35 7.15 2.19 11.07
N GLY A 36 8.36 2.19 11.65
CA GLY A 36 9.22 1.00 11.79
C GLY A 36 10.01 0.64 10.54
N ASN A 37 10.23 1.60 9.65
CA ASN A 37 11.02 1.38 8.44
C ASN A 37 12.52 1.52 8.71
N ASP A 38 13.32 0.70 8.04
CA ASP A 38 14.77 0.94 7.90
C ASP A 38 14.97 2.05 6.87
N VAL A 39 15.44 3.21 7.34
CA VAL A 39 15.47 4.46 6.57
C VAL A 39 16.86 5.07 6.54
N ALA A 40 17.40 5.27 5.34
CA ALA A 40 18.54 6.13 5.07
C ALA A 40 18.10 7.56 4.70
N VAL A 41 18.75 8.55 5.31
CA VAL A 41 18.62 9.95 4.92
C VAL A 41 19.63 10.25 3.82
N VAL A 42 19.16 10.81 2.71
CA VAL A 42 19.99 11.19 1.56
C VAL A 42 19.81 12.66 1.23
N GLU A 43 20.80 13.25 0.59
CA GLU A 43 20.74 14.65 0.11
C GLU A 43 19.92 14.78 -1.18
N ASP A 44 19.88 13.72 -2.00
CA ASP A 44 19.17 13.69 -3.27
C ASP A 44 18.54 12.31 -3.53
N LEU A 45 17.22 12.23 -3.42
CA LEU A 45 16.46 11.00 -3.72
C LEU A 45 16.57 10.56 -5.18
N THR A 46 16.88 11.48 -6.09
CA THR A 46 17.01 11.15 -7.53
C THR A 46 18.35 10.47 -7.84
N ALA A 47 19.31 10.54 -6.93
CA ALA A 47 20.65 9.96 -7.06
C ALA A 47 20.82 8.60 -6.33
N VAL A 48 19.73 8.04 -5.77
CA VAL A 48 19.79 6.73 -5.10
C VAL A 48 20.21 5.65 -6.10
N PRO A 49 21.30 4.89 -5.82
CA PRO A 49 21.93 4.03 -6.83
C PRO A 49 21.33 2.63 -6.95
N GLU A 50 20.18 2.36 -6.35
CA GLU A 50 19.52 1.06 -6.44
C GLU A 50 18.14 1.14 -7.11
N PRO A 51 17.63 0.01 -7.65
CA PRO A 51 16.26 -0.05 -8.12
C PRO A 51 15.27 0.19 -6.99
N PHE A 52 14.21 0.93 -7.27
CA PHE A 52 13.14 1.17 -6.31
C PHE A 52 11.86 0.41 -6.68
N LEU A 53 11.11 0.04 -5.67
CA LEU A 53 9.87 -0.72 -5.77
C LEU A 53 8.65 0.22 -5.81
N LYS A 54 8.74 1.32 -5.04
CA LYS A 54 7.63 2.24 -4.83
C LYS A 54 8.15 3.62 -4.44
N ILE A 55 7.44 4.65 -4.84
CA ILE A 55 7.59 6.01 -4.29
C ILE A 55 6.31 6.31 -3.50
N ALA A 56 6.43 6.88 -2.32
CA ALA A 56 5.30 7.33 -1.54
C ALA A 56 5.43 8.81 -1.18
N ALA A 57 4.28 9.47 -1.04
CA ALA A 57 4.16 10.82 -0.50
C ALA A 57 3.46 10.73 0.85
N TYR A 58 4.08 11.23 1.90
CA TYR A 58 3.50 11.37 3.23
C TYR A 58 3.00 12.79 3.45
N SER A 59 1.78 12.90 3.96
CA SER A 59 1.14 14.17 4.33
C SER A 59 0.85 14.18 5.83
N PRO A 60 1.63 14.88 6.67
CA PRO A 60 1.35 14.98 8.09
C PRO A 60 -0.05 15.51 8.41
N ASP A 61 -0.55 16.40 7.55
CA ASP A 61 -1.85 17.08 7.71
C ASP A 61 -3.03 16.29 7.13
N GLY A 62 -2.81 15.07 6.63
CA GLY A 62 -3.86 14.22 6.08
C GLY A 62 -4.39 14.65 4.70
N ALA A 63 -3.61 15.41 3.93
CA ALA A 63 -3.98 15.90 2.59
C ALA A 63 -3.69 14.90 1.45
N ALA A 64 -3.73 13.60 1.73
CA ALA A 64 -3.35 12.56 0.78
C ALA A 64 -4.13 12.64 -0.54
N GLU A 65 -5.43 12.94 -0.51
CA GLU A 65 -6.25 13.02 -1.72
C GLU A 65 -5.87 14.22 -2.61
N GLU A 66 -5.51 15.36 -2.01
CA GLU A 66 -5.01 16.51 -2.77
C GLU A 66 -3.67 16.18 -3.43
N TYR A 67 -2.77 15.52 -2.69
CA TYR A 67 -1.49 15.09 -3.24
C TYR A 67 -1.66 14.06 -4.35
N ARG A 68 -2.60 13.12 -4.22
CA ARG A 68 -2.91 12.14 -5.24
C ARG A 68 -3.23 12.80 -6.59
N LEU A 69 -4.07 13.85 -6.60
CA LEU A 69 -4.43 14.56 -7.83
C LEU A 69 -3.23 15.25 -8.47
N ARG A 70 -2.41 15.94 -7.67
CA ARG A 70 -1.20 16.63 -8.16
C ARG A 70 -0.15 15.65 -8.68
N ILE A 71 0.04 14.53 -7.98
CA ILE A 71 0.98 13.47 -8.38
C ILE A 71 0.50 12.78 -9.65
N ALA A 72 -0.81 12.49 -9.78
CA ALA A 72 -1.39 11.91 -10.99
C ALA A 72 -1.12 12.77 -12.23
N GLN A 73 -1.31 14.08 -12.10
CA GLN A 73 -1.04 15.03 -13.18
C GLN A 73 0.46 15.03 -13.58
N ALA A 74 1.35 15.03 -12.60
CA ALA A 74 2.80 15.04 -12.84
C ALA A 74 3.30 13.70 -13.42
N ALA A 75 2.70 12.58 -13.03
CA ALA A 75 3.06 11.24 -13.51
C ALA A 75 2.67 11.00 -14.99
N GLY A 76 1.76 11.83 -15.56
CA GLY A 76 1.39 11.78 -16.97
C GLY A 76 0.89 10.41 -17.44
N GLY A 77 0.30 9.61 -16.56
CA GLY A 77 -0.21 8.27 -16.87
C GLY A 77 0.84 7.15 -16.91
N THR A 78 2.11 7.44 -16.62
CA THR A 78 3.18 6.41 -16.58
C THR A 78 3.14 5.57 -15.31
N MET A 79 2.63 6.15 -14.21
CA MET A 79 2.45 5.50 -12.92
C MET A 79 1.08 5.84 -12.35
N ARG A 80 0.61 5.02 -11.41
CA ARG A 80 -0.69 5.13 -10.77
C ARG A 80 -0.54 5.56 -9.32
N PRO A 81 -1.04 6.74 -8.91
CA PRO A 81 -1.10 7.14 -7.52
C PRO A 81 -2.32 6.48 -6.83
N VAL A 82 -2.08 5.86 -5.70
CA VAL A 82 -3.09 5.17 -4.87
C VAL A 82 -3.03 5.72 -3.45
N VAL A 83 -4.17 6.13 -2.90
CA VAL A 83 -4.26 6.50 -1.49
C VAL A 83 -4.23 5.24 -0.64
N SER A 84 -3.27 5.16 0.28
CA SER A 84 -3.07 4.05 1.22
C SER A 84 -3.27 4.50 2.67
N GLY A 85 -4.39 5.17 2.94
CA GLY A 85 -4.72 5.75 4.23
C GLY A 85 -4.89 7.27 4.17
N MET A 86 -5.11 7.92 5.32
CA MET A 86 -5.38 9.37 5.35
C MET A 86 -4.15 10.22 5.01
N ALA A 87 -2.96 9.70 5.26
CA ALA A 87 -1.70 10.46 5.17
C ALA A 87 -0.78 10.02 4.02
N TRP A 88 -1.12 8.96 3.28
CA TRP A 88 -0.21 8.35 2.32
C TRP A 88 -0.77 8.27 0.91
N VAL A 89 0.08 8.61 -0.06
CA VAL A 89 -0.14 8.34 -1.49
C VAL A 89 1.03 7.51 -2.00
N ASP A 90 0.75 6.29 -2.43
CA ASP A 90 1.70 5.41 -3.09
C ASP A 90 1.68 5.64 -4.60
N LEU A 91 2.84 5.77 -5.21
CA LEU A 91 3.01 5.85 -6.65
C LEU A 91 3.57 4.53 -7.16
N LEU A 92 2.73 3.79 -7.86
CA LEU A 92 2.99 2.43 -8.32
C LEU A 92 3.05 2.37 -9.86
N PRO A 93 3.77 1.40 -10.45
CA PRO A 93 3.58 1.08 -11.86
C PRO A 93 2.12 0.78 -12.20
N GLN A 94 1.69 1.05 -13.44
CA GLN A 94 0.29 0.90 -13.85
C GLN A 94 -0.27 -0.51 -13.59
N ASP A 95 0.55 -1.54 -13.83
CA ASP A 95 0.16 -2.96 -13.73
C ASP A 95 0.56 -3.59 -12.38
N CYS A 96 0.88 -2.76 -11.37
CA CYS A 96 1.29 -3.22 -10.05
C CYS A 96 0.23 -2.90 -9.00
N ASP A 97 -0.39 -3.96 -8.45
CA ASP A 97 -1.32 -3.88 -7.33
C ASP A 97 -1.24 -5.16 -6.49
N LYS A 98 -1.98 -5.20 -5.38
CA LYS A 98 -1.98 -6.36 -4.47
C LYS A 98 -2.58 -7.62 -5.13
N GLY A 99 -3.50 -7.48 -6.08
CA GLY A 99 -4.08 -8.61 -6.82
C GLY A 99 -3.10 -9.22 -7.80
N THR A 100 -2.41 -8.40 -8.58
CA THR A 100 -1.36 -8.88 -9.49
C THR A 100 -0.21 -9.53 -8.71
N ALA A 101 0.16 -9.00 -7.53
CA ALA A 101 1.14 -9.62 -6.64
C ALA A 101 0.65 -10.98 -6.12
N LEU A 102 -0.61 -11.08 -5.68
CA LEU A 102 -1.21 -12.35 -5.27
C LEU A 102 -1.21 -13.38 -6.41
N ALA A 103 -1.56 -12.98 -7.62
CA ALA A 103 -1.52 -13.86 -8.79
C ALA A 103 -0.11 -14.39 -9.09
N VAL A 104 0.95 -13.59 -8.85
CA VAL A 104 2.35 -14.04 -8.95
C VAL A 104 2.65 -15.08 -7.88
N LEU A 105 2.24 -14.85 -6.63
CA LEU A 105 2.44 -15.78 -5.51
C LEU A 105 1.69 -17.10 -5.74
N GLN A 106 0.45 -17.06 -6.18
CA GLN A 106 -0.35 -18.24 -6.49
C GLN A 106 0.35 -19.12 -7.53
N ARG A 107 0.84 -18.51 -8.61
CA ARG A 107 1.60 -19.25 -9.64
C ARG A 107 2.90 -19.83 -9.10
N HIS A 108 3.64 -19.06 -8.31
CA HIS A 108 4.92 -19.50 -7.75
C HIS A 108 4.77 -20.65 -6.74
N LEU A 109 3.71 -20.60 -5.94
CA LEU A 109 3.42 -21.60 -4.90
C LEU A 109 2.55 -22.76 -5.43
N HIS A 110 2.11 -22.71 -6.69
CA HIS A 110 1.18 -23.69 -7.30
C HIS A 110 -0.15 -23.80 -6.53
N ILE A 111 -0.65 -22.65 -6.04
CA ILE A 111 -1.92 -22.54 -5.33
C ILE A 111 -2.97 -21.96 -6.29
N ASN A 112 -4.16 -22.54 -6.34
CA ASN A 112 -5.25 -22.03 -7.14
C ASN A 112 -5.98 -20.88 -6.44
N ARG A 113 -6.78 -20.16 -7.20
CA ARG A 113 -7.61 -19.07 -6.66
C ARG A 113 -8.54 -19.57 -5.54
N GLU A 114 -9.16 -20.73 -5.75
CA GLU A 114 -10.12 -21.36 -4.83
C GLU A 114 -9.49 -21.79 -3.49
N GLU A 115 -8.17 -21.93 -3.46
CA GLU A 115 -7.38 -22.26 -2.26
C GLU A 115 -6.86 -21.02 -1.53
N THR A 116 -7.25 -19.82 -2.00
CA THR A 116 -6.76 -18.55 -1.48
C THR A 116 -7.88 -17.77 -0.81
N MET A 117 -7.62 -17.33 0.41
CA MET A 117 -8.47 -16.40 1.15
C MET A 117 -7.75 -15.06 1.30
N ALA A 118 -8.48 -13.95 1.20
CA ALA A 118 -7.95 -12.62 1.40
C ALA A 118 -8.82 -11.77 2.32
N PHE A 119 -8.17 -10.91 3.09
CA PHE A 119 -8.79 -9.90 3.93
C PHE A 119 -8.34 -8.51 3.47
N GLY A 120 -9.25 -7.55 3.45
CA GLY A 120 -8.95 -6.19 3.03
C GLY A 120 -9.84 -5.16 3.70
N ASP A 121 -9.37 -3.93 3.79
CA ASP A 121 -10.09 -2.83 4.44
C ASP A 121 -10.16 -1.54 3.60
N ASN A 122 -9.37 -1.41 2.54
CA ASN A 122 -9.29 -0.17 1.78
C ASN A 122 -9.24 -0.38 0.25
N GLU A 123 -9.25 0.71 -0.51
CA GLU A 123 -9.29 0.71 -1.97
C GLU A 123 -8.12 -0.03 -2.62
N ASN A 124 -6.94 0.01 -2.00
CA ASN A 124 -5.76 -0.71 -2.46
C ASN A 124 -5.86 -2.24 -2.31
N ASP A 125 -6.89 -2.74 -1.62
CA ASP A 125 -7.18 -4.17 -1.46
C ASP A 125 -8.20 -4.70 -2.47
N VAL A 126 -8.82 -3.84 -3.26
CA VAL A 126 -9.88 -4.23 -4.21
C VAL A 126 -9.42 -5.35 -5.13
N GLU A 127 -8.27 -5.22 -5.76
CA GLU A 127 -7.76 -6.24 -6.68
C GLU A 127 -7.26 -7.50 -5.95
N LEU A 128 -6.76 -7.36 -4.71
CA LEU A 128 -6.44 -8.49 -3.83
C LEU A 128 -7.68 -9.35 -3.56
N LEU A 129 -8.80 -8.71 -3.15
CA LEU A 129 -10.06 -9.40 -2.86
C LEU A 129 -10.65 -10.07 -4.11
N ARG A 130 -10.53 -9.41 -5.27
CA ARG A 130 -10.96 -10.00 -6.56
C ARG A 130 -10.15 -11.22 -6.97
N GLN A 131 -8.86 -11.26 -6.63
CA GLN A 131 -7.96 -12.34 -7.00
C GLN A 131 -8.11 -13.57 -6.10
N ALA A 132 -8.64 -13.42 -4.88
CA ALA A 132 -8.90 -14.53 -3.96
C ALA A 132 -10.16 -15.33 -4.34
N GLY A 133 -10.21 -16.59 -3.95
CA GLY A 133 -11.38 -17.45 -4.07
C GLY A 133 -12.43 -17.18 -3.00
N LEU A 134 -12.00 -16.75 -1.81
CA LEU A 134 -12.85 -16.28 -0.73
C LEU A 134 -12.30 -14.96 -0.19
N SER A 135 -13.12 -13.94 -0.20
CA SER A 135 -12.74 -12.59 0.19
C SER A 135 -13.53 -12.06 1.38
N TYR A 136 -12.84 -11.40 2.29
CA TYR A 136 -13.41 -10.75 3.47
C TYR A 136 -13.08 -9.26 3.50
N ALA A 137 -14.08 -8.42 3.64
CA ALA A 137 -13.87 -7.03 3.99
C ALA A 137 -13.95 -6.84 5.51
N MET A 138 -13.03 -6.03 6.07
CA MET A 138 -13.14 -5.61 7.46
C MET A 138 -14.38 -4.72 7.61
N LYS A 139 -15.25 -4.97 8.61
CA LYS A 139 -16.49 -4.19 8.84
C LYS A 139 -16.25 -2.70 9.06
N THR A 140 -15.08 -2.34 9.55
CA THR A 140 -14.63 -0.95 9.73
C THR A 140 -13.97 -0.35 8.47
N GLY A 141 -13.88 -1.14 7.39
CA GLY A 141 -13.21 -0.77 6.16
C GLY A 141 -14.02 0.17 5.26
N ASN A 142 -13.38 0.55 4.16
CA ASN A 142 -13.98 1.41 3.15
C ASN A 142 -15.23 0.76 2.52
N PRO A 143 -16.31 1.51 2.28
CA PRO A 143 -17.52 0.98 1.64
C PRO A 143 -17.29 0.29 0.28
N CYS A 144 -16.20 0.60 -0.44
CA CYS A 144 -15.90 -0.05 -1.72
C CYS A 144 -15.56 -1.54 -1.53
N VAL A 145 -14.74 -1.90 -0.52
CA VAL A 145 -14.40 -3.30 -0.24
C VAL A 145 -15.56 -4.05 0.40
N LEU A 146 -16.37 -3.39 1.25
CA LEU A 146 -17.58 -3.98 1.84
C LEU A 146 -18.61 -4.40 0.80
N ARG A 147 -18.70 -3.67 -0.31
CA ARG A 147 -19.63 -4.02 -1.42
C ARG A 147 -19.09 -5.11 -2.34
N LEU A 148 -17.78 -5.30 -2.34
CA LEU A 148 -17.08 -6.21 -3.26
C LEU A 148 -16.85 -7.60 -2.68
N ALA A 149 -16.47 -7.68 -1.39
CA ALA A 149 -16.09 -8.91 -0.74
C ALA A 149 -17.27 -9.87 -0.57
N ASP A 150 -16.98 -11.17 -0.56
CA ASP A 150 -17.98 -12.23 -0.34
C ASP A 150 -18.54 -12.18 1.08
N ARG A 151 -17.73 -11.79 2.06
CA ARG A 151 -18.08 -11.74 3.48
C ARG A 151 -17.51 -10.49 4.16
N ALA A 152 -18.00 -10.21 5.38
CA ALA A 152 -17.47 -9.15 6.24
C ALA A 152 -17.00 -9.74 7.57
N ALA A 153 -15.83 -9.30 8.05
CA ALA A 153 -15.19 -9.75 9.29
C ALA A 153 -15.03 -8.63 10.30
N ASP A 154 -15.16 -8.95 11.59
CA ASP A 154 -14.82 -8.05 12.69
C ASP A 154 -13.30 -8.03 12.91
N ASP A 155 -12.69 -9.22 12.93
CA ASP A 155 -11.24 -9.41 12.96
C ASP A 155 -10.83 -10.70 12.25
N VAL A 156 -9.57 -10.72 11.77
CA VAL A 156 -9.02 -11.82 10.97
C VAL A 156 -8.88 -13.10 11.79
N ILE A 157 -8.45 -13.00 13.05
CA ILE A 157 -8.14 -14.16 13.89
C ILE A 157 -9.42 -14.92 14.26
N SER A 158 -10.49 -14.22 14.59
CA SER A 158 -11.79 -14.84 14.88
C SER A 158 -12.32 -15.61 13.68
N GLU A 159 -12.25 -15.05 12.47
CA GLU A 159 -12.66 -15.73 11.25
C GLU A 159 -11.83 -16.98 10.98
N LEU A 160 -10.50 -16.90 11.12
CA LEU A 160 -9.62 -18.05 10.93
C LEU A 160 -9.88 -19.17 11.96
N ASN A 161 -10.10 -18.81 13.24
CA ASN A 161 -10.42 -19.80 14.27
C ASN A 161 -11.76 -20.49 14.01
N MET A 162 -12.77 -19.75 13.52
CA MET A 162 -14.06 -20.31 13.16
C MET A 162 -13.91 -21.32 12.02
N LEU A 163 -13.17 -20.96 10.97
CA LEU A 163 -12.92 -21.85 9.83
C LEU A 163 -12.13 -23.11 10.24
N LEU A 164 -11.14 -22.99 11.12
CA LEU A 164 -10.38 -24.14 11.63
C LEU A 164 -11.28 -25.08 12.41
N SER A 165 -12.23 -24.57 13.19
CA SER A 165 -13.18 -25.39 13.95
C SER A 165 -14.20 -26.16 13.08
N GLU A 166 -14.41 -25.70 11.83
CA GLU A 166 -15.26 -26.40 10.86
C GLU A 166 -14.54 -27.56 10.14
N LEU A 167 -13.21 -27.60 10.24
CA LEU A 167 -12.38 -28.65 9.61
C LEU A 167 -12.06 -29.82 10.55
N GLU A 168 -12.34 -29.69 11.84
CA GLU A 168 -12.21 -30.74 12.87
C GLU A 168 -13.50 -31.55 13.00
#